data_03154d87ab35216e066e78525a79ebe7
#
_entry.id   03154d87ab35216e066e78525a79ebe7
#
_cell.length_a   1.000
_cell.length_b   1.000
_cell.length_c   1.000
_cell.angle_alpha   90.00
_cell.angle_beta   90.00
_cell.angle_gamma   90.00
#
_symmetry.space_group_name_H-M   'P 1'
#
loop_
_entity.id
_entity.type
_entity.pdbx_description
1 polymer ?
#
loop_
_entity_poly.entity_id
_entity_poly.type
_entity_poly.pdbx_seq_one_letter_code
_entity_poly.pdbx_strand_id
1 'polypeptide(L)'
;MKKKIILGLMAVVIFLCMPPAATLRSMGVMSLYSAWCGRDSIEKREGFRLEIPGGMRTGERDWYPLSLLYDASEEFSWRTETDTRLNIYYTFPAYDLWKGCSMLYDPDSPYYSSFYGAYLVQGEKSWGFSPEGEIALEEVAQILRFDLFELVLDDLGLPEDQETFSWELTGNPEKISYISWEDWTRVDARITVNGAAHSPGRFCLSYLQYGAPVQEVSEPYAVTQLYGRLIGRYFPEWETSIFFYILTAQPEALEQCDRRILSQSRLISGK
;
A
#
# COMPACT_ATOMS: atom_id res chain seq x y z
N MET A 1 -11.34 33.52 -29.64
CA MET A 1 -10.87 33.09 -28.31
C MET A 1 -11.33 31.68 -27.99
N LYS A 2 -12.61 31.35 -27.98
CA LYS A 2 -13.14 30.00 -27.61
C LYS A 2 -12.50 28.82 -28.37
N LYS A 3 -12.29 28.94 -29.72
CA LYS A 3 -11.68 27.88 -30.53
C LYS A 3 -10.22 27.55 -30.11
N LYS A 4 -9.43 28.57 -29.73
CA LYS A 4 -8.04 28.37 -29.26
C LYS A 4 -8.00 27.68 -27.90
N ILE A 5 -8.97 27.99 -27.02
CA ILE A 5 -9.10 27.35 -25.70
C ILE A 5 -9.49 25.87 -25.87
N ILE A 6 -10.45 25.58 -26.75
CA ILE A 6 -10.86 24.19 -27.05
C ILE A 6 -9.72 23.39 -27.64
N LEU A 7 -8.99 23.97 -28.59
CA LEU A 7 -7.82 23.31 -29.20
C LEU A 7 -6.72 23.03 -28.15
N GLY A 8 -6.47 23.98 -27.25
CA GLY A 8 -5.54 23.80 -26.15
C GLY A 8 -5.96 22.69 -25.19
N LEU A 9 -7.25 22.66 -24.80
CA LEU A 9 -7.79 21.57 -23.96
C LEU A 9 -7.70 20.21 -24.65
N MET A 10 -8.01 20.12 -25.94
CA MET A 10 -7.85 18.88 -26.71
C MET A 10 -6.39 18.40 -26.74
N ALA A 11 -5.44 19.32 -26.95
CA ALA A 11 -4.02 18.98 -26.94
C ALA A 11 -3.57 18.44 -25.57
N VAL A 12 -4.03 19.03 -24.47
CA VAL A 12 -3.77 18.55 -23.11
C VAL A 12 -4.38 17.16 -22.88
N VAL A 13 -5.62 16.94 -23.31
CA VAL A 13 -6.26 15.61 -23.18
C VAL A 13 -5.51 14.57 -23.99
N ILE A 14 -5.14 14.88 -25.24
CA ILE A 14 -4.35 13.97 -26.08
C ILE A 14 -3.00 13.65 -25.42
N PHE A 15 -2.30 14.67 -24.90
CA PHE A 15 -1.03 14.46 -24.19
C PHE A 15 -1.22 13.57 -22.97
N LEU A 16 -2.25 13.79 -22.16
CA LEU A 16 -2.54 12.97 -20.97
C LEU A 16 -2.89 11.51 -21.34
N CYS A 17 -3.39 11.25 -22.54
CA CYS A 17 -3.62 9.90 -23.03
C CYS A 17 -2.35 9.22 -23.60
N MET A 18 -1.24 9.95 -23.73
CA MET A 18 0.00 9.37 -24.23
C MET A 18 0.78 8.63 -23.12
N PRO A 19 1.50 7.55 -23.45
CA PRO A 19 2.31 6.81 -22.49
C PRO A 19 3.26 7.67 -21.64
N PRO A 20 3.97 8.67 -22.19
CA PRO A 20 4.87 9.51 -21.39
C PRO A 20 4.16 10.31 -20.27
N ALA A 21 2.87 10.54 -20.41
CA ALA A 21 2.07 11.23 -19.39
C ALA A 21 1.45 10.31 -18.35
N ALA A 22 1.70 9.00 -18.41
CA ALA A 22 1.11 8.02 -17.50
C ALA A 22 1.37 8.35 -16.03
N THR A 23 2.59 8.72 -15.68
CA THR A 23 2.94 9.13 -14.31
C THR A 23 2.13 10.35 -13.85
N LEU A 24 2.03 11.40 -14.68
CA LEU A 24 1.27 12.61 -14.34
C LEU A 24 -0.22 12.32 -14.18
N ARG A 25 -0.77 11.49 -15.07
CA ARG A 25 -2.15 11.04 -15.01
C ARG A 25 -2.41 10.24 -13.74
N SER A 26 -1.56 9.23 -13.45
CA SER A 26 -1.63 8.43 -12.25
C SER A 26 -1.58 9.31 -11.00
N MET A 27 -0.60 10.20 -10.88
CA MET A 27 -0.50 11.15 -9.77
C MET A 27 -1.79 11.99 -9.59
N GLY A 28 -2.34 12.51 -10.68
CA GLY A 28 -3.55 13.33 -10.63
C GLY A 28 -4.77 12.56 -10.16
N VAL A 29 -5.04 11.41 -10.78
CA VAL A 29 -6.21 10.58 -10.45
C VAL A 29 -6.09 10.02 -9.03
N MET A 30 -4.93 9.48 -8.67
CA MET A 30 -4.71 8.89 -7.36
C MET A 30 -4.76 9.93 -6.23
N SER A 31 -4.24 11.14 -6.48
CA SER A 31 -4.36 12.23 -5.49
C SER A 31 -5.81 12.65 -5.27
N LEU A 32 -6.62 12.71 -6.33
CA LEU A 32 -8.05 13.03 -6.22
C LEU A 32 -8.81 11.92 -5.49
N TYR A 33 -8.51 10.67 -5.82
CA TYR A 33 -9.12 9.53 -5.16
C TYR A 33 -8.74 9.47 -3.67
N SER A 34 -7.45 9.59 -3.35
CA SER A 34 -6.97 9.66 -1.96
C SER A 34 -7.59 10.82 -1.18
N ALA A 35 -7.77 11.99 -1.81
CA ALA A 35 -8.46 13.11 -1.19
C ALA A 35 -9.95 12.85 -0.97
N TRP A 36 -10.56 12.04 -1.81
CA TRP A 36 -11.94 11.57 -1.61
C TRP A 36 -12.02 10.64 -0.40
N CYS A 37 -11.22 9.57 -0.36
CA CYS A 37 -11.16 8.63 0.76
C CYS A 37 -10.87 9.35 2.09
N GLY A 38 -10.00 10.37 2.08
CA GLY A 38 -9.67 11.17 3.25
C GLY A 38 -10.82 12.00 3.84
N ARG A 39 -11.97 12.10 3.17
CA ARG A 39 -13.12 12.88 3.69
C ARG A 39 -13.76 12.25 4.91
N ASP A 40 -13.76 10.95 4.98
CA ASP A 40 -14.35 10.13 6.04
C ASP A 40 -13.37 9.14 6.67
N SER A 41 -12.08 9.42 6.55
CA SER A 41 -11.02 8.59 7.10
C SER A 41 -11.05 8.56 8.62
N ILE A 42 -10.48 7.50 9.18
CA ILE A 42 -10.29 7.32 10.63
C ILE A 42 -9.59 8.55 11.23
N GLU A 43 -8.52 9.03 10.59
CA GLU A 43 -7.79 10.22 11.04
C GLU A 43 -8.68 11.46 11.19
N LYS A 44 -9.54 11.67 10.19
CA LYS A 44 -10.45 12.82 10.18
C LYS A 44 -11.47 12.75 11.31
N ARG A 45 -11.96 11.56 11.60
CA ARG A 45 -12.94 11.31 12.66
C ARG A 45 -12.32 11.46 14.04
N GLU A 46 -11.14 10.91 14.22
CA GLU A 46 -10.46 10.88 15.52
C GLU A 46 -9.61 12.13 15.79
N GLY A 47 -9.46 13.00 14.80
CA GLY A 47 -8.76 14.27 14.95
C GLY A 47 -7.25 14.14 15.10
N PHE A 48 -6.65 13.15 14.47
CA PHE A 48 -5.20 13.06 14.30
C PHE A 48 -4.82 13.12 12.82
N ARG A 49 -3.54 13.14 12.51
CA ARG A 49 -3.03 13.11 11.15
C ARG A 49 -1.78 12.23 11.06
N LEU A 50 -1.83 11.27 10.16
CA LEU A 50 -0.69 10.43 9.81
C LEU A 50 -0.09 10.94 8.48
N GLU A 51 1.17 11.31 8.50
CA GLU A 51 1.90 11.70 7.31
C GLU A 51 2.93 10.63 6.97
N ILE A 52 2.68 9.89 5.90
CA ILE A 52 3.63 8.92 5.35
C ILE A 52 4.31 9.56 4.14
N PRO A 53 5.65 9.66 4.12
CA PRO A 53 6.34 10.31 3.02
C PRO A 53 6.37 9.39 1.79
N GLY A 54 6.01 9.94 0.63
CA GLY A 54 6.34 9.35 -0.67
C GLY A 54 7.73 9.78 -1.15
N GLY A 55 8.15 9.29 -2.30
CA GLY A 55 9.48 9.57 -2.86
C GLY A 55 9.79 11.04 -3.07
N MET A 56 8.79 11.89 -3.33
CA MET A 56 8.99 13.34 -3.47
C MET A 56 9.50 13.99 -2.17
N ARG A 57 9.02 13.57 -1.00
CA ARG A 57 9.41 14.17 0.29
C ARG A 57 10.76 13.68 0.78
N THR A 58 11.14 12.47 0.43
CA THR A 58 12.38 11.84 0.87
C THR A 58 13.52 12.00 -0.14
N GLY A 59 13.21 12.43 -1.37
CA GLY A 59 14.16 12.49 -2.46
C GLY A 59 14.45 11.13 -3.12
N GLU A 60 13.74 10.10 -2.72
CA GLU A 60 13.87 8.72 -3.24
C GLU A 60 13.09 8.60 -4.56
N ARG A 61 13.80 8.69 -5.67
CA ARG A 61 13.19 8.72 -7.02
C ARG A 61 12.58 7.39 -7.46
N ASP A 62 12.98 6.31 -6.81
CA ASP A 62 12.52 4.96 -7.11
C ASP A 62 11.13 4.67 -6.52
N TRP A 63 10.61 5.58 -5.72
CA TRP A 63 9.29 5.47 -5.12
C TRP A 63 8.32 6.51 -5.66
N TYR A 64 7.04 6.14 -5.69
CA TYR A 64 5.98 7.04 -6.12
C TYR A 64 6.02 8.34 -5.30
N PRO A 65 5.79 9.50 -5.92
CA PRO A 65 5.98 10.78 -5.25
C PRO A 65 5.13 11.00 -4.00
N LEU A 66 3.95 10.39 -3.98
CA LEU A 66 2.93 10.57 -2.95
C LEU A 66 2.57 9.24 -2.31
N SER A 67 2.26 9.27 -1.02
CA SER A 67 1.54 8.19 -0.35
C SER A 67 0.03 8.40 -0.54
N LEU A 68 -0.70 7.33 -0.79
CA LEU A 68 -2.10 7.33 -1.21
C LEU A 68 -2.96 6.67 -0.14
N LEU A 69 -4.06 7.30 0.22
CA LEU A 69 -5.03 6.75 1.14
C LEU A 69 -6.14 6.04 0.36
N TYR A 70 -6.44 4.82 0.75
CA TYR A 70 -7.57 4.03 0.32
C TYR A 70 -8.46 3.70 1.52
N ASP A 71 -9.77 3.78 1.35
CA ASP A 71 -10.75 3.37 2.35
C ASP A 71 -11.30 1.99 1.96
N ALA A 72 -10.85 0.98 2.65
CA ALA A 72 -11.21 -0.42 2.45
C ALA A 72 -12.26 -0.91 3.47
N SER A 73 -12.91 0.00 4.19
CA SER A 73 -13.76 -0.35 5.34
C SER A 73 -14.95 -1.22 4.94
N GLU A 74 -15.61 -0.89 3.84
CA GLU A 74 -16.79 -1.62 3.38
C GLU A 74 -16.44 -3.04 2.93
N GLU A 75 -15.41 -3.17 2.09
CA GLU A 75 -14.95 -4.44 1.55
C GLU A 75 -14.41 -5.35 2.66
N PHE A 76 -13.60 -4.79 3.56
CA PHE A 76 -13.01 -5.55 4.67
C PHE A 76 -14.07 -6.01 5.68
N SER A 77 -15.01 -5.13 6.08
CA SER A 77 -16.12 -5.49 6.96
C SER A 77 -17.00 -6.59 6.36
N TRP A 78 -17.28 -6.50 5.07
CA TRP A 78 -18.05 -7.52 4.36
C TRP A 78 -17.32 -8.88 4.33
N ARG A 79 -16.01 -8.86 4.05
CA ARG A 79 -15.19 -10.08 3.95
C ARG A 79 -15.00 -10.78 5.29
N THR A 80 -14.85 -10.01 6.36
CA THR A 80 -14.58 -10.54 7.72
C THR A 80 -15.83 -10.72 8.57
N GLU A 81 -16.98 -10.28 8.08
CA GLU A 81 -18.25 -10.25 8.84
C GLU A 81 -18.12 -9.49 10.16
N THR A 82 -17.30 -8.44 10.19
CA THR A 82 -17.03 -7.61 11.37
C THR A 82 -17.40 -6.16 11.12
N ASP A 83 -17.73 -5.40 12.16
CA ASP A 83 -17.86 -3.93 12.07
C ASP A 83 -16.49 -3.29 12.28
N THR A 84 -15.60 -3.48 11.29
CA THR A 84 -14.22 -3.02 11.35
C THR A 84 -13.95 -2.03 10.23
N ARG A 85 -13.43 -0.86 10.58
CA ARG A 85 -12.97 0.13 9.60
C ARG A 85 -11.51 -0.10 9.29
N LEU A 86 -11.17 -0.04 8.02
CA LEU A 86 -9.81 -0.20 7.51
C LEU A 86 -9.49 0.90 6.52
N ASN A 87 -8.56 1.78 6.89
CA ASN A 87 -7.95 2.70 5.96
C ASN A 87 -6.51 2.24 5.67
N ILE A 88 -6.13 2.25 4.41
CA ILE A 88 -4.82 1.78 3.95
C ILE A 88 -4.07 2.91 3.26
N TYR A 89 -2.85 3.17 3.72
CA TYR A 89 -1.91 4.00 3.00
C TYR A 89 -1.01 3.14 2.13
N TYR A 90 -0.84 3.55 0.88
CA TYR A 90 0.03 2.89 -0.08
C TYR A 90 1.10 3.83 -0.62
N THR A 91 2.30 3.32 -0.72
CA THR A 91 3.34 3.92 -1.55
C THR A 91 4.01 2.81 -2.34
N PHE A 92 3.94 2.92 -3.66
CA PHE A 92 4.45 1.94 -4.60
C PHE A 92 5.76 2.42 -5.24
N PRO A 93 6.52 1.52 -5.88
CA PRO A 93 7.66 1.92 -6.68
C PRO A 93 7.27 2.86 -7.83
N ALA A 94 8.21 3.70 -8.24
CA ALA A 94 8.00 4.67 -9.29
C ALA A 94 7.65 4.01 -10.62
N TYR A 95 7.04 4.80 -11.48
CA TYR A 95 6.73 4.41 -12.84
C TYR A 95 7.98 4.56 -13.73
N ASP A 96 8.36 3.50 -14.42
CA ASP A 96 9.43 3.54 -15.40
C ASP A 96 8.86 3.94 -16.77
N LEU A 97 9.20 5.15 -17.21
CA LEU A 97 8.74 5.69 -18.50
C LEU A 97 9.22 4.87 -19.70
N TRP A 98 10.38 4.22 -19.59
CA TRP A 98 10.95 3.44 -20.70
C TRP A 98 10.31 2.07 -20.81
N LYS A 99 9.97 1.47 -19.67
CA LYS A 99 9.25 0.19 -19.61
C LYS A 99 7.74 0.37 -19.75
N GLY A 100 7.23 1.57 -19.45
CA GLY A 100 5.82 1.91 -19.55
C GLY A 100 4.95 1.31 -18.46
N CYS A 101 5.54 0.90 -17.34
CA CYS A 101 4.85 0.36 -16.16
C CYS A 101 5.58 0.74 -14.86
N SER A 102 4.96 0.53 -13.70
CA SER A 102 5.63 0.68 -12.42
C SER A 102 6.72 -0.38 -12.23
N MET A 103 7.79 -0.02 -11.53
CA MET A 103 8.82 -0.98 -11.10
C MET A 103 8.28 -2.09 -10.20
N LEU A 104 7.08 -1.95 -9.64
CA LEU A 104 6.34 -3.01 -8.96
C LEU A 104 6.19 -4.27 -9.83
N TYR A 105 5.98 -4.09 -11.13
CA TYR A 105 5.72 -5.15 -12.09
C TYR A 105 6.96 -5.62 -12.85
N ASP A 106 8.11 -5.03 -12.59
CA ASP A 106 9.35 -5.33 -13.28
C ASP A 106 10.19 -6.35 -12.51
N PRO A 107 10.26 -7.62 -12.93
CA PRO A 107 11.03 -8.66 -12.24
C PRO A 107 12.52 -8.36 -12.10
N ASP A 108 13.07 -7.50 -12.98
CA ASP A 108 14.47 -7.09 -12.95
C ASP A 108 14.71 -5.91 -12.00
N SER A 109 13.64 -5.32 -11.47
CA SER A 109 13.75 -4.22 -10.52
C SER A 109 14.03 -4.74 -9.10
N PRO A 110 14.88 -4.04 -8.32
CA PRO A 110 15.03 -4.33 -6.90
C PRO A 110 13.75 -4.08 -6.09
N TYR A 111 12.79 -3.38 -6.69
CA TYR A 111 11.50 -3.04 -6.07
C TYR A 111 10.32 -3.86 -6.63
N TYR A 112 10.62 -4.95 -7.33
CA TYR A 112 9.59 -5.88 -7.79
C TYR A 112 8.72 -6.36 -6.63
N SER A 113 7.40 -6.37 -6.82
CA SER A 113 6.42 -6.75 -5.80
C SER A 113 6.61 -6.06 -4.45
N SER A 114 7.11 -4.81 -4.46
CA SER A 114 7.41 -4.06 -3.24
C SER A 114 6.45 -2.90 -3.05
N PHE A 115 5.98 -2.69 -1.83
CA PHE A 115 5.21 -1.51 -1.44
C PHE A 115 5.27 -1.32 0.08
N TYR A 116 4.98 -0.12 0.53
CA TYR A 116 4.93 0.23 1.95
C TYR A 116 3.80 1.19 2.26
N GLY A 117 3.45 1.27 3.52
CA GLY A 117 2.41 2.19 3.95
C GLY A 117 2.01 2.00 5.40
N ALA A 118 0.72 2.16 5.67
CA ALA A 118 0.15 1.85 6.98
C ALA A 118 -1.29 1.37 6.86
N TYR A 119 -1.67 0.48 7.76
CA TYR A 119 -3.05 0.13 8.07
C TYR A 119 -3.49 0.91 9.30
N LEU A 120 -4.62 1.61 9.19
CA LEU A 120 -5.34 2.21 10.31
C LEU A 120 -6.60 1.40 10.51
N VAL A 121 -6.76 0.83 11.70
CA VAL A 121 -7.85 -0.09 11.98
C VAL A 121 -8.64 0.36 13.19
N GLN A 122 -9.95 0.46 13.03
CA GLN A 122 -10.91 0.63 14.13
C GLN A 122 -11.89 -0.53 14.11
N GLY A 123 -12.06 -1.19 15.23
CA GLY A 123 -12.98 -2.30 15.40
C GLY A 123 -13.32 -2.45 16.88
N GLU A 124 -13.86 -3.60 17.25
CA GLU A 124 -14.11 -3.88 18.64
C GLU A 124 -12.79 -3.90 19.44
N LYS A 125 -12.72 -3.07 20.48
CA LYS A 125 -11.55 -2.94 21.37
C LYS A 125 -10.26 -2.55 20.61
N SER A 126 -9.13 -3.13 21.07
CA SER A 126 -7.81 -2.92 20.50
C SER A 126 -7.54 -3.88 19.33
N TRP A 127 -8.27 -3.75 18.22
CA TRP A 127 -8.16 -4.66 17.08
C TRP A 127 -6.70 -4.88 16.66
N GLY A 128 -6.31 -6.14 16.43
CA GLY A 128 -4.92 -6.53 16.10
C GLY A 128 -3.98 -6.57 17.31
N PHE A 129 -4.51 -6.41 18.54
CA PHE A 129 -3.74 -6.54 19.78
C PHE A 129 -4.48 -7.37 20.81
N SER A 130 -3.74 -8.22 21.52
CA SER A 130 -4.26 -8.97 22.66
C SER A 130 -4.56 -8.03 23.85
N PRO A 131 -5.30 -8.49 24.86
CA PRO A 131 -5.51 -7.73 26.10
C PRO A 131 -4.21 -7.34 26.83
N GLU A 132 -3.14 -8.10 26.60
CA GLU A 132 -1.80 -7.86 27.15
C GLU A 132 -1.01 -6.83 26.35
N GLY A 133 -1.55 -6.37 25.21
CA GLY A 133 -0.92 -5.39 24.31
C GLY A 133 0.12 -5.98 23.37
N GLU A 134 0.06 -7.29 23.13
CA GLU A 134 0.86 -7.97 22.11
C GLU A 134 0.13 -7.97 20.77
N ILE A 135 0.86 -7.95 19.66
CA ILE A 135 0.24 -8.01 18.32
C ILE A 135 -0.44 -9.37 18.13
N ALA A 136 -1.73 -9.34 17.79
CA ALA A 136 -2.52 -10.50 17.38
C ALA A 136 -2.21 -10.84 15.91
N LEU A 137 -1.16 -11.62 15.71
CA LEU A 137 -0.56 -11.86 14.38
C LEU A 137 -1.56 -12.45 13.38
N GLU A 138 -2.47 -13.31 13.82
CA GLU A 138 -3.49 -13.90 12.93
C GLU A 138 -4.50 -12.86 12.43
N GLU A 139 -4.90 -11.90 13.27
CA GLU A 139 -5.78 -10.81 12.85
C GLU A 139 -5.08 -9.91 11.84
N VAL A 140 -3.82 -9.57 12.09
CA VAL A 140 -3.03 -8.74 11.17
C VAL A 140 -2.76 -9.47 9.85
N ALA A 141 -2.53 -10.79 9.89
CA ALA A 141 -2.35 -11.61 8.70
C ALA A 141 -3.63 -11.64 7.83
N GLN A 142 -4.83 -11.51 8.43
CA GLN A 142 -6.08 -11.36 7.67
C GLN A 142 -6.10 -10.07 6.85
N ILE A 143 -5.66 -8.92 7.42
CA ILE A 143 -5.54 -7.68 6.63
C ILE A 143 -4.56 -7.87 5.50
N LEU A 144 -3.39 -8.44 5.78
CA LEU A 144 -2.37 -8.62 4.76
C LEU A 144 -2.84 -9.53 3.62
N ARG A 145 -3.55 -10.63 3.94
CA ARG A 145 -4.13 -11.51 2.93
C ARG A 145 -5.18 -10.77 2.10
N PHE A 146 -6.09 -10.06 2.76
CA PHE A 146 -7.10 -9.23 2.10
C PHE A 146 -6.43 -8.18 1.19
N ASP A 147 -5.47 -7.43 1.70
CA ASP A 147 -4.75 -6.41 0.94
C ASP A 147 -4.05 -7.00 -0.30
N LEU A 148 -3.37 -8.13 -0.14
CA LEU A 148 -2.66 -8.76 -1.25
C LEU A 148 -3.62 -9.28 -2.34
N PHE A 149 -4.66 -10.01 -1.98
CA PHE A 149 -5.48 -10.73 -2.96
C PHE A 149 -6.72 -9.96 -3.41
N GLU A 150 -7.35 -9.19 -2.54
CA GLU A 150 -8.59 -8.47 -2.87
C GLU A 150 -8.33 -7.04 -3.40
N LEU A 151 -7.15 -6.46 -3.10
CA LEU A 151 -6.84 -5.09 -3.49
C LEU A 151 -5.64 -4.99 -4.43
N VAL A 152 -4.48 -5.53 -4.06
CA VAL A 152 -3.25 -5.34 -4.86
C VAL A 152 -3.17 -6.32 -6.02
N LEU A 153 -3.69 -7.53 -5.85
CA LEU A 153 -3.61 -8.61 -6.84
C LEU A 153 -4.98 -9.03 -7.41
N ASP A 154 -6.08 -8.37 -7.00
CA ASP A 154 -7.43 -8.66 -7.48
C ASP A 154 -7.51 -8.65 -9.02
N ASP A 155 -6.92 -7.65 -9.64
CA ASP A 155 -6.84 -7.53 -11.10
C ASP A 155 -6.06 -8.68 -11.79
N LEU A 156 -5.40 -9.54 -11.04
CA LEU A 156 -4.72 -10.72 -11.60
C LEU A 156 -5.69 -11.85 -11.94
N GLY A 157 -6.93 -11.81 -11.42
CA GLY A 157 -7.93 -12.83 -11.64
C GLY A 157 -7.52 -14.20 -11.10
N LEU A 158 -6.74 -14.24 -10.01
CA LEU A 158 -6.37 -15.49 -9.34
C LEU A 158 -7.61 -16.07 -8.65
N PRO A 159 -8.05 -17.30 -8.98
CA PRO A 159 -9.17 -17.93 -8.30
C PRO A 159 -8.85 -18.14 -6.82
N GLU A 160 -9.82 -17.89 -5.94
CA GLU A 160 -9.65 -17.97 -4.47
C GLU A 160 -9.17 -19.37 -4.01
N ASP A 161 -9.62 -20.44 -4.68
CA ASP A 161 -9.21 -21.82 -4.39
C ASP A 161 -7.77 -22.13 -4.84
N GLN A 162 -7.14 -21.23 -5.59
CA GLN A 162 -5.75 -21.34 -6.03
C GLN A 162 -4.81 -20.40 -5.29
N GLU A 163 -5.32 -19.56 -4.40
CA GLU A 163 -4.48 -18.67 -3.59
C GLU A 163 -3.55 -19.46 -2.68
N THR A 164 -2.29 -19.10 -2.69
CA THR A 164 -1.29 -19.58 -1.73
C THR A 164 -0.86 -18.41 -0.86
N PHE A 165 -1.15 -18.51 0.43
CA PHE A 165 -0.72 -17.54 1.43
C PHE A 165 -0.26 -18.25 2.69
N SER A 166 0.98 -18.01 3.08
CA SER A 166 1.51 -18.42 4.37
C SER A 166 2.57 -17.44 4.84
N TRP A 167 2.79 -17.38 6.13
CA TRP A 167 3.80 -16.50 6.71
C TRP A 167 4.50 -17.20 7.88
N GLU A 168 5.75 -16.80 8.10
CA GLU A 168 6.56 -17.24 9.23
C GLU A 168 7.35 -16.06 9.80
N LEU A 169 7.45 -15.98 11.12
CA LEU A 169 8.29 -14.98 11.76
C LEU A 169 9.77 -15.26 11.48
N THR A 170 10.52 -14.21 11.17
CA THR A 170 11.99 -14.30 11.01
C THR A 170 12.73 -13.97 12.31
N GLY A 171 12.01 -13.56 13.36
CA GLY A 171 12.51 -13.24 14.69
C GLY A 171 11.39 -13.10 15.69
N ASN A 172 11.71 -12.81 16.94
CA ASN A 172 10.70 -12.51 17.95
C ASN A 172 10.19 -11.07 17.79
N PRO A 173 8.91 -10.79 18.12
CA PRO A 173 8.42 -9.42 18.23
C PRO A 173 9.28 -8.59 19.19
N GLU A 174 9.58 -7.37 18.81
CA GLU A 174 10.48 -6.47 19.54
C GLU A 174 9.79 -5.16 19.86
N LYS A 175 9.85 -4.71 21.12
CA LYS A 175 9.38 -3.37 21.50
C LYS A 175 10.42 -2.34 21.11
N ILE A 176 9.99 -1.30 20.39
CA ILE A 176 10.85 -0.23 19.89
C ILE A 176 10.23 1.15 20.09
N SER A 177 11.06 2.18 20.05
CA SER A 177 10.61 3.55 19.83
C SER A 177 10.58 3.84 18.34
N TYR A 178 9.48 4.36 17.83
CA TYR A 178 9.33 4.64 16.40
C TYR A 178 8.57 5.95 16.18
N ILE A 179 8.97 6.76 15.19
CA ILE A 179 8.38 8.05 14.82
C ILE A 179 8.04 8.97 16.02
N SER A 180 8.96 9.05 16.98
CA SER A 180 8.86 9.85 18.23
C SER A 180 7.83 9.34 19.25
N TRP A 181 7.37 8.11 19.16
CA TRP A 181 6.51 7.45 20.13
C TRP A 181 7.14 6.16 20.62
N GLU A 182 6.92 5.85 21.92
CA GLU A 182 7.36 4.62 22.56
C GLU A 182 6.35 3.48 22.33
N ASP A 183 6.72 2.28 22.74
CA ASP A 183 5.84 1.09 22.82
C ASP A 183 5.29 0.60 21.47
N TRP A 184 5.98 0.86 20.38
CA TRP A 184 5.71 0.15 19.14
C TRP A 184 6.25 -1.27 19.21
N THR A 185 5.56 -2.20 18.56
CA THR A 185 6.04 -3.58 18.38
C THR A 185 6.43 -3.79 16.93
N ARG A 186 7.69 -4.14 16.69
CA ARG A 186 8.19 -4.56 15.37
C ARG A 186 8.11 -6.07 15.23
N VAL A 187 7.64 -6.49 14.08
CA VAL A 187 7.57 -7.89 13.65
C VAL A 187 8.13 -8.00 12.25
N ASP A 188 9.08 -8.89 12.06
CA ASP A 188 9.64 -9.23 10.74
C ASP A 188 9.19 -10.65 10.37
N ALA A 189 8.71 -10.83 9.13
CA ALA A 189 8.18 -12.09 8.65
C ALA A 189 8.64 -12.39 7.21
N ARG A 190 8.62 -13.68 6.88
CA ARG A 190 8.69 -14.15 5.50
C ARG A 190 7.29 -14.59 5.08
N ILE A 191 6.85 -14.11 3.92
CA ILE A 191 5.52 -14.34 3.39
C ILE A 191 5.67 -15.10 2.08
N THR A 192 4.97 -16.20 1.95
CA THR A 192 4.91 -16.98 0.70
C THR A 192 3.57 -16.71 0.04
N VAL A 193 3.57 -16.24 -1.18
CA VAL A 193 2.39 -15.83 -1.92
C VAL A 193 2.53 -16.22 -3.40
N ASN A 194 1.42 -16.65 -4.02
CA ASN A 194 1.36 -16.90 -5.45
C ASN A 194 0.56 -15.79 -6.13
N GLY A 195 1.01 -14.78 -6.49
CA GLY A 195 0.32 -13.63 -7.05
C GLY A 195 1.29 -12.48 -7.09
N ALA A 196 2.56 -12.79 -7.41
CA ALA A 196 3.53 -11.75 -7.67
C ALA A 196 2.98 -10.80 -8.73
N ALA A 197 3.27 -9.52 -8.58
CA ALA A 197 2.83 -8.52 -9.52
C ALA A 197 3.26 -8.89 -10.95
N HIS A 198 2.29 -9.11 -11.83
CA HIS A 198 2.55 -9.37 -13.23
C HIS A 198 2.65 -8.07 -14.01
N SER A 199 3.62 -7.98 -14.89
CA SER A 199 3.72 -6.82 -15.77
C SER A 199 2.48 -6.74 -16.68
N PRO A 200 1.70 -5.67 -16.62
CA PRO A 200 0.51 -5.49 -17.47
C PRO A 200 0.86 -5.26 -18.94
N GLY A 201 2.09 -5.47 -19.32
CA GLY A 201 2.61 -5.17 -20.63
C GLY A 201 3.09 -3.72 -20.77
N ARG A 202 3.66 -3.45 -21.93
CA ARG A 202 4.26 -2.14 -22.23
C ARG A 202 3.16 -1.09 -22.38
N PHE A 203 3.36 0.09 -21.77
CA PHE A 203 2.45 1.23 -21.86
C PHE A 203 1.05 0.98 -21.31
N CYS A 204 0.98 0.35 -20.18
CA CYS A 204 -0.26 0.24 -19.41
C CYS A 204 -0.86 1.63 -19.15
N LEU A 205 -2.14 1.76 -19.46
CA LEU A 205 -2.91 2.98 -19.20
C LEU A 205 -3.57 3.02 -17.83
N SER A 206 -3.35 2.00 -16.99
CA SER A 206 -3.91 1.95 -15.65
C SER A 206 -3.46 3.13 -14.81
N TYR A 207 -4.36 3.65 -14.03
CA TYR A 207 -4.09 4.74 -13.11
C TYR A 207 -3.43 4.25 -11.83
N LEU A 208 -3.76 3.04 -11.45
CA LEU A 208 -3.14 2.34 -10.37
C LEU A 208 -1.84 1.79 -10.89
N GLN A 209 -0.86 1.72 -10.07
CA GLN A 209 0.36 1.00 -10.34
C GLN A 209 0.08 -0.47 -10.58
N TYR A 210 -1.01 -0.94 -10.07
CA TYR A 210 -1.59 -2.19 -10.42
C TYR A 210 -2.16 -2.03 -11.81
N GLY A 211 -1.64 -2.59 -12.65
CA GLY A 211 -1.85 -2.78 -13.99
C GLY A 211 -3.21 -2.54 -14.61
N ALA A 212 -3.19 -2.65 -15.89
CA ALA A 212 -4.38 -2.96 -16.64
C ALA A 212 -4.88 -4.33 -16.23
N PRO A 213 -6.17 -4.62 -16.44
CA PRO A 213 -6.71 -5.96 -16.27
C PRO A 213 -5.78 -6.97 -16.95
N VAL A 214 -5.41 -7.96 -16.19
CA VAL A 214 -4.51 -9.00 -16.67
C VAL A 214 -5.22 -9.75 -17.80
N GLN A 215 -4.54 -9.89 -18.91
CA GLN A 215 -4.94 -10.88 -19.89
C GLN A 215 -4.89 -12.24 -19.21
N GLU A 216 -5.89 -13.09 -19.45
CA GLU A 216 -5.95 -14.44 -18.91
C GLU A 216 -4.56 -15.08 -18.89
N VAL A 217 -4.04 -15.33 -17.70
CA VAL A 217 -2.74 -15.97 -17.55
C VAL A 217 -2.95 -17.45 -17.80
N SER A 218 -2.33 -17.96 -18.83
CA SER A 218 -2.46 -19.37 -19.22
C SER A 218 -1.60 -20.32 -18.38
N GLU A 219 -0.77 -19.79 -17.49
CA GLU A 219 0.15 -20.55 -16.65
C GLU A 219 -0.15 -20.35 -15.16
N PRO A 220 0.14 -21.34 -14.30
CA PRO A 220 -0.01 -21.20 -12.86
C PRO A 220 0.78 -20.01 -12.34
N TYR A 221 0.21 -19.26 -11.41
CA TYR A 221 0.88 -18.14 -10.76
C TYR A 221 2.09 -18.64 -9.95
N ALA A 222 3.25 -18.07 -10.22
CA ALA A 222 4.49 -18.43 -9.55
C ALA A 222 4.43 -18.08 -8.06
N VAL A 223 4.81 -19.03 -7.23
CA VAL A 223 4.97 -18.79 -5.78
C VAL A 223 6.21 -17.93 -5.57
N THR A 224 6.03 -16.79 -4.91
CA THR A 224 7.08 -15.82 -4.59
C THR A 224 7.20 -15.68 -3.07
N GLN A 225 8.42 -15.49 -2.60
CA GLN A 225 8.69 -15.13 -1.21
C GLN A 225 8.88 -13.62 -1.09
N LEU A 226 8.14 -13.02 -0.16
CA LEU A 226 8.28 -11.62 0.22
C LEU A 226 8.84 -11.53 1.64
N TYR A 227 9.58 -10.48 1.89
CA TYR A 227 9.99 -10.07 3.23
C TYR A 227 9.04 -8.97 3.69
N GLY A 228 8.48 -9.16 4.88
CA GLY A 228 7.54 -8.24 5.50
C GLY A 228 8.10 -7.68 6.80
N ARG A 229 7.91 -6.39 7.02
CA ARG A 229 8.09 -5.73 8.32
C ARG A 229 6.80 -5.06 8.69
N LEU A 230 6.36 -5.30 9.91
CA LEU A 230 5.21 -4.65 10.53
C LEU A 230 5.67 -3.92 11.79
N ILE A 231 5.23 -2.68 11.97
CA ILE A 231 5.48 -1.90 13.18
C ILE A 231 4.14 -1.39 13.67
N GLY A 232 3.62 -1.99 14.72
CA GLY A 232 2.26 -1.79 15.21
C GLY A 232 2.18 -1.17 16.59
N ARG A 233 1.16 -0.33 16.80
CA ARG A 233 0.78 0.23 18.09
C ARG A 233 -0.71 0.51 18.13
N TYR A 234 -1.34 0.23 19.29
CA TYR A 234 -2.70 0.68 19.61
C TYR A 234 -2.66 2.02 20.32
N PHE A 235 -3.56 2.93 19.94
CA PHE A 235 -3.75 4.25 20.51
C PHE A 235 -5.12 4.33 21.17
N PRO A 236 -5.19 4.19 22.51
CA PRO A 236 -6.46 4.22 23.23
C PRO A 236 -7.22 5.53 23.09
N GLU A 237 -6.50 6.65 22.93
CA GLU A 237 -7.07 7.99 22.77
C GLU A 237 -7.83 8.18 21.46
N TRP A 238 -7.58 7.34 20.47
CA TRP A 238 -8.24 7.33 19.16
C TRP A 238 -8.97 6.01 18.87
N GLU A 239 -8.96 5.08 19.83
CA GLU A 239 -9.48 3.73 19.65
C GLU A 239 -9.01 3.08 18.34
N THR A 240 -7.77 3.37 17.94
CA THR A 240 -7.21 3.03 16.63
C THR A 240 -5.90 2.27 16.75
N SER A 241 -5.82 1.15 16.05
CA SER A 241 -4.57 0.44 15.81
C SER A 241 -3.90 0.98 14.55
N ILE A 242 -2.63 1.31 14.64
CA ILE A 242 -1.82 1.77 13.52
C ILE A 242 -0.70 0.76 13.30
N PHE A 243 -0.62 0.24 12.08
CA PHE A 243 0.41 -0.70 11.65
C PHE A 243 1.13 -0.15 10.43
N PHE A 244 2.36 0.33 10.58
CA PHE A 244 3.22 0.55 9.43
C PHE A 244 3.65 -0.78 8.87
N TYR A 245 3.68 -0.88 7.55
CA TYR A 245 4.11 -2.10 6.87
C TYR A 245 5.07 -1.82 5.72
N ILE A 246 5.93 -2.77 5.45
CA ILE A 246 6.78 -2.84 4.27
C ILE A 246 6.71 -4.26 3.75
N LEU A 247 6.45 -4.42 2.47
CA LEU A 247 6.52 -5.69 1.75
C LEU A 247 7.48 -5.54 0.59
N THR A 248 8.33 -6.53 0.39
CA THR A 248 9.31 -6.52 -0.69
C THR A 248 9.83 -7.92 -1.01
N ALA A 249 10.19 -8.16 -2.27
CA ALA A 249 10.90 -9.38 -2.66
C ALA A 249 12.40 -9.36 -2.31
N GLN A 250 12.94 -8.21 -1.89
CA GLN A 250 14.36 -8.01 -1.63
C GLN A 250 14.61 -7.52 -0.20
N PRO A 251 15.37 -8.24 0.64
CA PRO A 251 15.60 -7.84 2.03
C PRO A 251 16.34 -6.49 2.16
N GLU A 252 17.18 -6.14 1.19
CA GLU A 252 17.87 -4.85 1.16
C GLU A 252 16.90 -3.68 0.95
N ALA A 253 15.87 -3.87 0.13
CA ALA A 253 14.84 -2.87 -0.10
C ALA A 253 14.00 -2.64 1.16
N LEU A 254 13.75 -3.69 1.96
CA LEU A 254 13.06 -3.58 3.25
C LEU A 254 13.80 -2.63 4.20
N GLU A 255 15.10 -2.84 4.40
CA GLU A 255 15.91 -2.01 5.27
C GLU A 255 16.04 -0.56 4.77
N GLN A 256 16.12 -0.36 3.46
CA GLN A 256 16.15 0.97 2.87
C GLN A 256 14.83 1.72 3.07
N CYS A 257 13.71 1.05 2.81
CA CYS A 257 12.37 1.62 3.01
C CYS A 257 12.17 2.06 4.45
N ASP A 258 12.50 1.20 5.42
CA ASP A 258 12.34 1.52 6.82
C ASP A 258 13.18 2.74 7.21
N ARG A 259 14.51 2.65 7.03
CA ARG A 259 15.44 3.68 7.52
C ARG A 259 15.34 5.02 6.80
N ARG A 260 15.12 5.01 5.49
CA ARG A 260 15.17 6.24 4.68
C ARG A 260 13.83 6.90 4.47
N ILE A 261 12.74 6.13 4.58
CA ILE A 261 11.44 6.60 4.19
C ILE A 261 10.46 6.49 5.35
N LEU A 262 10.08 5.29 5.73
CA LEU A 262 8.98 5.06 6.65
C LEU A 262 9.25 5.64 8.06
N SER A 263 10.50 5.59 8.52
CA SER A 263 10.93 6.23 9.77
C SER A 263 10.79 7.78 9.79
N GLN A 264 10.60 8.41 8.62
CA GLN A 264 10.33 9.84 8.49
C GLN A 264 8.83 10.17 8.56
N SER A 265 7.98 9.17 8.73
CA SER A 265 6.55 9.38 8.96
C SER A 265 6.32 10.21 10.22
N ARG A 266 5.17 10.88 10.28
CA ARG A 266 4.79 11.72 11.42
C ARG A 266 3.36 11.40 11.83
N LEU A 267 3.18 11.23 13.11
CA LEU A 267 1.87 11.11 13.72
C LEU A 267 1.62 12.36 14.56
N ILE A 268 0.64 13.16 14.17
CA ILE A 268 0.35 14.47 14.73
C ILE A 268 -1.02 14.41 15.39
N SER A 269 -1.06 14.63 16.70
CA SER A 269 -2.33 14.81 17.41
C SER A 269 -2.92 16.17 17.04
N GLY A 270 -4.20 16.20 16.70
CA GLY A 270 -4.93 17.44 16.37
C GLY A 270 -5.42 18.24 17.57
N LYS A 271 -5.05 17.83 18.81
CA LYS A 271 -5.45 18.51 20.06
C LYS A 271 -4.34 19.37 20.61
#